data_911fb947bd3cb2d4bc8c268790313941
#
_entry.id   911fb947bd3cb2d4bc8c268790313941
#
_cell.length_a   1.000
_cell.length_b   1.000
_cell.length_c   1.000
_cell.angle_alpha   90.00
_cell.angle_beta   90.00
_cell.angle_gamma   90.00
#
_symmetry.space_group_name_H-M   'P 1'
#
loop_
_entity.id
_entity.type
_entity.pdbx_description
1 polymer ?
#
loop_
_entity_poly.entity_id
_entity_poly.type
_entity_poly.pdbx_seq_one_letter_code
_entity_poly.pdbx_strand_id
1 'polypeptide(L)' 'MKIIVKAKPNARENRVQKIDESNFVVFVKEAPLQGKANEAIIKLLAQYFKTSPLLVEIVSGRTSRTKIIIIHE' A
#
# COMPACT_ATOMS: atom_id res chain seq x y z
N MET A 1 -6.10 -0.49 -12.47
CA MET A 1 -6.14 -1.78 -11.75
C MET A 1 -6.53 -1.52 -10.29
N LYS A 2 -7.46 -2.27 -9.77
CA LYS A 2 -7.95 -2.13 -8.40
C LYS A 2 -7.45 -3.31 -7.56
N ILE A 3 -6.84 -3.01 -6.41
CA ILE A 3 -6.37 -4.05 -5.50
C ILE A 3 -6.84 -3.76 -4.07
N ILE A 4 -6.86 -4.80 -3.26
CA ILE A 4 -7.15 -4.71 -1.83
C ILE A 4 -5.84 -4.96 -1.10
N VAL A 5 -5.48 -4.05 -0.21
CA VAL A 5 -4.22 -4.11 0.53
C VAL A 5 -4.50 -4.17 2.02
N LYS A 6 -3.90 -5.16 2.68
CA LYS A 6 -3.83 -5.20 4.14
C LYS A 6 -2.51 -4.61 4.56
N ALA A 7 -2.56 -3.55 5.35
CA ALA A 7 -1.36 -2.87 5.83
C ALA A 7 -0.89 -3.47 7.15
N LYS A 8 0.41 -3.69 7.25
CA LYS A 8 1.07 -4.15 8.48
C LYS A 8 2.09 -3.09 8.88
N PRO A 9 1.68 -2.06 9.62
CA PRO A 9 2.61 -1.02 10.08
C PRO A 9 3.50 -1.54 11.20
N ASN A 10 4.52 -0.77 11.55
CA ASN A 10 5.50 -1.12 12.58
C ASN A 10 6.21 -2.44 12.27
N ALA A 11 6.41 -2.74 11.01
CA ALA A 11 7.11 -3.96 10.59
C ALA A 11 8.63 -3.77 10.68
N ARG A 12 9.36 -4.87 10.63
CA ARG A 12 10.83 -4.82 10.65
C ARG A 12 11.41 -4.36 9.32
N GLU A 13 10.69 -4.58 8.23
CA GLU A 13 11.15 -4.20 6.90
C GLU A 13 9.96 -3.81 6.05
N ASN A 14 10.24 -3.06 5.00
CA ASN A 14 9.25 -2.72 4.00
C ASN A 14 9.16 -3.86 2.98
N ARG A 15 7.95 -4.38 2.76
CA ARG A 15 7.80 -5.53 1.88
C ARG A 15 6.38 -5.58 1.33
N VAL A 16 6.26 -5.98 0.06
CA VAL A 16 4.97 -6.25 -0.58
C VAL A 16 4.85 -7.75 -0.77
N GLN A 17 3.74 -8.32 -0.31
CA GLN A 17 3.44 -9.73 -0.49
C GLN A 17 2.17 -9.87 -1.30
N LYS A 18 2.26 -10.50 -2.46
CA LYS A 18 1.10 -10.81 -3.30
C LYS A 18 0.42 -12.06 -2.76
N ILE A 19 -0.88 -11.96 -2.48
CA ILE A 19 -1.69 -13.12 -2.04
C ILE A 19 -2.35 -13.73 -3.27
N ASP A 20 -3.01 -12.91 -4.08
CA ASP A 20 -3.58 -13.31 -5.37
C ASP A 20 -3.61 -12.09 -6.28
N GLU A 21 -4.31 -12.16 -7.41
CA GLU A 21 -4.29 -11.10 -8.40
C GLU A 21 -4.83 -9.76 -7.87
N SER A 22 -5.69 -9.80 -6.86
CA SER A 22 -6.35 -8.60 -6.34
C SER A 22 -6.05 -8.31 -4.88
N ASN A 23 -5.34 -9.19 -4.17
CA ASN A 23 -5.10 -9.07 -2.73
C ASN A 23 -3.62 -9.07 -2.42
N PHE A 24 -3.21 -8.07 -1.65
CA PHE A 24 -1.81 -7.87 -1.25
C PHE A 24 -1.72 -7.59 0.24
N VAL A 25 -0.59 -7.93 0.83
CA VAL A 25 -0.22 -7.49 2.17
C VAL A 25 1.01 -6.62 2.02
N VAL A 26 0.97 -5.42 2.61
CA VAL A 26 2.10 -4.48 2.54
C VAL A 26 2.61 -4.23 3.95
N PHE A 27 3.87 -4.57 4.17
CA PHE A 27 4.56 -4.36 5.43
C PHE A 27 5.35 -3.06 5.33
N VAL A 28 5.17 -2.17 6.31
CA VAL A 28 5.91 -0.90 6.35
C VAL A 28 6.50 -0.69 7.74
N LYS A 29 7.70 -0.13 7.78
CA LYS A 29 8.37 0.20 9.04
C LYS A 29 7.66 1.33 9.77
N GLU A 30 7.06 2.25 9.02
CA GLU A 30 6.43 3.44 9.56
C GLU A 30 5.25 3.10 10.45
N ALA A 31 5.03 3.92 11.47
CA ALA A 31 3.85 3.84 12.30
C ALA A 31 2.64 4.41 11.53
N PRO A 32 1.40 3.98 11.89
CA PRO A 32 0.20 4.50 11.23
C PRO A 32 -0.20 5.87 11.78
N LEU A 33 0.75 6.81 11.76
CA LEU A 33 0.57 8.15 12.31
C LEU A 33 0.82 9.18 11.22
N GLN A 34 -0.04 10.21 11.18
CA GLN A 34 0.14 11.38 10.32
C GLN A 34 0.32 11.02 8.83
N GLY A 35 -0.31 9.94 8.38
CA GLY A 35 -0.26 9.52 7.00
C GLY A 35 1.07 8.91 6.55
N LYS A 36 2.03 8.73 7.45
CA LYS A 36 3.35 8.21 7.07
C LYS A 36 3.30 6.78 6.54
N ALA A 37 2.50 5.92 7.16
CA ALA A 37 2.34 4.56 6.66
C ALA A 37 1.69 4.54 5.28
N ASN A 38 0.68 5.40 5.06
CA ASN A 38 0.02 5.50 3.75
C ASN A 38 1.01 5.94 2.66
N GLU A 39 1.86 6.91 2.96
CA GLU A 39 2.88 7.35 2.02
C GLU A 39 3.85 6.23 1.67
N ALA A 40 4.27 5.47 2.68
CA ALA A 40 5.18 4.35 2.49
C ALA A 40 4.52 3.26 1.64
N ILE A 41 3.25 2.96 1.88
CA ILE A 41 2.50 1.98 1.11
C ILE A 41 2.44 2.39 -0.36
N ILE A 42 2.12 3.64 -0.62
CA ILE A 42 2.04 4.17 -1.99
C ILE A 42 3.40 4.02 -2.70
N LYS A 43 4.48 4.40 -2.03
CA LYS A 43 5.83 4.28 -2.61
C LYS A 43 6.21 2.84 -2.90
N LEU A 44 5.93 1.93 -1.97
CA LEU A 44 6.24 0.52 -2.14
C LEU A 44 5.46 -0.11 -3.28
N LEU A 45 4.17 0.19 -3.37
CA LEU A 45 3.33 -0.32 -4.45
C LEU A 45 3.77 0.24 -5.81
N ALA A 46 4.15 1.52 -5.85
CA ALA A 46 4.65 2.12 -7.07
C ALA A 46 5.92 1.40 -7.56
N GLN A 47 6.83 1.08 -6.65
CA GLN A 47 8.03 0.32 -6.97
C GLN A 47 7.69 -1.09 -7.44
N TYR A 48 6.77 -1.76 -6.73
CA TYR A 48 6.38 -3.13 -7.05
C TYR A 48 5.78 -3.22 -8.45
N PHE A 49 4.90 -2.27 -8.79
CA PHE A 49 4.24 -2.25 -10.10
C PHE A 49 5.02 -1.45 -11.16
N LYS A 50 6.21 -0.94 -10.80
CA LYS A 50 7.08 -0.19 -11.71
C LYS A 50 6.38 1.01 -12.33
N THR A 51 5.73 1.80 -11.47
CA THR A 51 4.99 2.99 -11.87
C THR A 51 5.31 4.17 -10.95
N SER A 52 4.74 5.32 -11.26
CA SER A 52 4.90 6.51 -10.43
C SER A 52 4.01 6.46 -9.19
N PRO A 53 4.48 6.96 -8.03
CA PRO A 53 3.61 7.11 -6.86
C PRO A 53 2.36 7.95 -7.14
N LEU A 54 2.42 8.88 -8.09
CA LEU A 54 1.27 9.70 -8.47
C LEU A 54 0.15 8.88 -9.09
N LEU A 55 0.45 7.68 -9.59
CA LEU A 55 -0.53 6.79 -10.21
C LEU A 55 -1.09 5.76 -9.23
N VAL A 56 -0.69 5.81 -7.96
CA VAL A 56 -1.18 4.91 -6.92
C VAL A 56 -2.06 5.73 -5.98
N GLU A 57 -3.34 5.35 -5.91
CA GLU A 57 -4.34 6.12 -5.17
C GLU A 57 -5.04 5.25 -4.13
N ILE A 58 -5.08 5.69 -2.87
CA ILE A 58 -5.88 5.06 -1.83
C ILE A 58 -7.29 5.65 -1.96
N VAL A 59 -8.25 4.84 -2.41
CA VAL A 59 -9.62 5.34 -2.60
C VAL A 59 -10.53 5.04 -1.42
N SER A 60 -10.13 4.13 -0.53
CA SER A 60 -10.90 3.79 0.65
C SER A 60 -9.99 3.24 1.73
N GLY A 61 -10.36 3.44 2.98
CA GLY A 61 -9.65 2.85 4.12
C GLY A 61 -8.37 3.58 4.51
N ARG A 62 -8.29 4.89 4.34
CA ARG A 62 -7.08 5.66 4.71
C ARG A 62 -6.68 5.46 6.16
N THR A 63 -7.65 5.33 7.06
CA THR A 63 -7.40 5.14 8.49
C THR A 63 -7.60 3.70 8.92
N SER A 64 -7.82 2.81 7.98
CA SER A 64 -8.03 1.38 8.23
C SER A 64 -6.80 0.59 7.80
N ARG A 65 -6.62 -0.59 8.36
CA ARG A 65 -5.58 -1.50 7.91
C ARG A 65 -5.92 -2.18 6.59
N THR A 66 -7.20 -2.24 6.22
CA THR A 66 -7.62 -2.72 4.92
C THR A 66 -7.93 -1.54 4.03
N LYS A 67 -7.25 -1.45 2.91
CA LYS A 67 -7.33 -0.31 2.00
C LYS A 67 -7.68 -0.78 0.61
N ILE A 68 -8.47 0.03 -0.08
CA ILE A 68 -8.73 -0.20 -1.50
C ILE A 68 -7.87 0.79 -2.26
N ILE A 69 -7.09 0.27 -3.20
CA ILE A 69 -6.10 1.06 -3.92
C ILE A 69 -6.31 0.87 -5.41
N ILE A 70 -6.27 1.98 -6.14
CA ILE A 70 -6.30 1.96 -7.59
C ILE A 70 -4.92 2.35 -8.11
N ILE A 71 -4.42 1.55 -9.04
CA ILE A 71 -3.19 1.85 -9.75
C ILE A 71 -3.62 2.27 -11.15
N HIS A 72 -3.43 3.56 -11.43
CA HIS A 72 -3.79 4.14 -12.72
C HIS A 72 -2.71 3.82 -13.75
N GLU A 73 -3.15 3.66 -14.99
CA GLU A 73 -2.24 3.34 -16.09
C GLU A 73 -2.00 4.50 -17.01
#